data_ab1228f532773baf21d2830d3bbcbd06
#
_entry.id   ab1228f532773baf21d2830d3bbcbd06
#
_cell.length_a   1.000
_cell.length_b   1.000
_cell.length_c   1.000
_cell.angle_alpha   90.00
_cell.angle_beta   90.00
_cell.angle_gamma   90.00
#
_symmetry.space_group_name_H-M   'P 1'
#
loop_
_entity.id
_entity.type
_entity.pdbx_description
1 polymer ?
#
loop_
_entity_poly.entity_id
_entity_poly.type
_entity_poly.pdbx_seq_one_letter_code
_entity_poly.pdbx_strand_id
1 'polypeptide(L)'
;MAQNRPAPCYQEYTASMLANVNFRQMPLAARGLLYTLRLECWENHRLPADPSKLASVLRFDESEIIAAMQWLDTFIRIKDGWLTSPELDDYRQHLADRRKAQSNGGKKGAAKTNAGKSQVACESVVKLNTVQPSTIQSNSVINDREYIDRSWDDFRNESDD
;
A
#
# COMPACT_ATOMS: atom_id res chain seq x y z
N MET A 1 13.08 -14.20 9.52
CA MET A 1 13.26 -13.94 8.07
C MET A 1 12.20 -12.94 7.63
N ALA A 2 12.56 -11.77 7.12
CA ALA A 2 11.61 -10.83 6.56
C ALA A 2 10.95 -11.48 5.34
N GLN A 3 9.64 -11.70 5.39
CA GLN A 3 8.91 -12.29 4.29
C GLN A 3 8.91 -11.31 3.12
N ASN A 4 9.58 -11.67 2.05
CA ASN A 4 9.63 -10.89 0.81
C ASN A 4 8.31 -11.09 0.01
N ARG A 5 7.17 -10.90 0.70
CA ARG A 5 5.85 -10.99 0.07
C ARG A 5 5.51 -9.68 -0.63
N PRO A 6 4.80 -9.72 -1.76
CA PRO A 6 4.23 -8.51 -2.37
C PRO A 6 3.32 -7.80 -1.36
N ALA A 7 3.07 -6.50 -1.58
CA ALA A 7 2.17 -5.76 -0.70
C ALA A 7 0.77 -6.38 -0.77
N PRO A 8 0.14 -6.70 0.38
CA PRO A 8 -1.15 -7.39 0.42
C PRO A 8 -2.32 -6.50 -0.01
N CYS A 9 -2.12 -5.19 -0.07
CA CYS A 9 -3.15 -4.22 -0.42
C CYS A 9 -2.55 -3.00 -1.11
N TYR A 10 -3.39 -2.26 -1.82
CA TYR A 10 -3.06 -0.93 -2.31
C TYR A 10 -3.82 0.13 -1.51
N GLN A 11 -3.25 1.32 -1.48
CA GLN A 11 -3.87 2.49 -0.86
C GLN A 11 -4.55 3.32 -1.93
N GLU A 12 -5.80 3.67 -1.70
CA GLU A 12 -6.58 4.53 -2.58
C GLU A 12 -6.83 5.90 -1.93
N TYR A 13 -6.56 6.95 -2.68
CA TYR A 13 -6.83 8.31 -2.24
C TYR A 13 -8.27 8.69 -2.59
N THR A 14 -9.18 8.45 -1.66
CA THR A 14 -10.63 8.66 -1.83
C THR A 14 -10.96 10.08 -2.31
N ALA A 15 -10.29 11.09 -1.78
CA ALA A 15 -10.51 12.48 -2.17
C ALA A 15 -10.17 12.72 -3.65
N SER A 16 -9.08 12.15 -4.17
CA SER A 16 -8.70 12.24 -5.57
C SER A 16 -9.70 11.54 -6.47
N MET A 17 -10.18 10.37 -6.05
CA MET A 17 -11.20 9.62 -6.80
C MET A 17 -12.52 10.39 -6.89
N LEU A 18 -12.99 10.94 -5.76
CA LEU A 18 -14.22 11.73 -5.72
C LEU A 18 -14.09 13.09 -6.42
N ALA A 19 -12.90 13.66 -6.52
CA ALA A 19 -12.64 14.89 -7.29
C ALA A 19 -12.58 14.64 -8.81
N ASN A 20 -12.39 13.39 -9.24
CA ASN A 20 -12.30 13.05 -10.66
C ASN A 20 -13.67 13.14 -11.33
N VAL A 21 -13.80 14.05 -12.29
CA VAL A 21 -15.06 14.30 -13.01
C VAL A 21 -15.53 13.06 -13.77
N ASN A 22 -14.63 12.33 -14.42
CA ASN A 22 -14.97 11.13 -15.16
C ASN A 22 -15.55 10.05 -14.24
N PHE A 23 -14.93 9.86 -13.06
CA PHE A 23 -15.47 8.95 -12.04
C PHE A 23 -16.87 9.36 -11.57
N ARG A 24 -17.09 10.65 -11.32
CA ARG A 24 -18.39 11.14 -10.83
C ARG A 24 -19.53 11.00 -11.86
N GLN A 25 -19.20 11.07 -13.14
CA GLN A 25 -20.17 10.91 -14.24
C GLN A 25 -20.47 9.46 -14.59
N MET A 26 -19.64 8.50 -14.09
CA MET A 26 -19.86 7.09 -14.38
C MET A 26 -21.19 6.57 -13.83
N PRO A 27 -21.90 5.74 -14.61
CA PRO A 27 -23.00 4.93 -14.10
C PRO A 27 -22.55 3.97 -13.01
N LEU A 28 -23.46 3.55 -12.14
CA LEU A 28 -23.16 2.64 -11.04
C LEU A 28 -22.49 1.34 -11.51
N ALA A 29 -22.98 0.75 -12.60
CA ALA A 29 -22.41 -0.46 -13.18
C ALA A 29 -20.95 -0.27 -13.61
N ALA A 30 -20.63 0.87 -14.26
CA ALA A 30 -19.25 1.17 -14.66
C ALA A 30 -18.32 1.40 -13.46
N ARG A 31 -18.80 2.03 -12.38
CA ARG A 31 -18.03 2.14 -11.12
C ARG A 31 -17.79 0.77 -10.50
N GLY A 32 -18.81 -0.09 -10.48
CA GLY A 32 -18.68 -1.47 -10.00
C GLY A 32 -17.63 -2.26 -10.78
N LEU A 33 -17.68 -2.19 -12.12
CA LEU A 33 -16.70 -2.83 -12.98
C LEU A 33 -15.30 -2.25 -12.75
N LEU A 34 -15.15 -0.92 -12.64
CA LEU A 34 -13.85 -0.28 -12.37
C LEU A 34 -13.20 -0.85 -11.10
N TYR A 35 -13.94 -0.89 -9.98
CA TYR A 35 -13.39 -1.42 -8.75
C TYR A 35 -13.07 -2.91 -8.83
N THR A 36 -13.89 -3.70 -9.47
CA THR A 36 -13.62 -5.12 -9.71
C THR A 36 -12.33 -5.30 -10.52
N LEU A 37 -12.17 -4.55 -11.61
CA LEU A 37 -10.95 -4.57 -12.42
C LEU A 37 -9.71 -4.13 -11.64
N ARG A 38 -9.84 -3.12 -10.76
CA ARG A 38 -8.72 -2.67 -9.92
C ARG A 38 -8.27 -3.76 -8.93
N LEU A 39 -9.22 -4.45 -8.29
CA LEU A 39 -8.91 -5.56 -7.39
C LEU A 39 -8.21 -6.71 -8.13
N GLU A 40 -8.77 -7.11 -9.25
CA GLU A 40 -8.19 -8.18 -10.09
C GLU A 40 -6.83 -7.80 -10.68
N CYS A 41 -6.65 -6.56 -11.15
CA CYS A 41 -5.36 -6.08 -11.64
C CYS A 41 -4.33 -5.97 -10.50
N TRP A 42 -4.75 -5.69 -9.28
CA TRP A 42 -3.83 -5.70 -8.14
C TRP A 42 -3.26 -7.09 -7.87
N GLU A 43 -4.09 -8.10 -7.90
CA GLU A 43 -3.68 -9.48 -7.63
C GLU A 43 -2.98 -10.13 -8.84
N ASN A 44 -3.57 -10.00 -10.03
CA ASN A 44 -3.16 -10.72 -11.24
C ASN A 44 -2.27 -9.89 -12.20
N HIS A 45 -2.00 -8.62 -11.88
CA HIS A 45 -1.26 -7.66 -12.67
C HIS A 45 -1.98 -7.18 -13.93
N ARG A 46 -2.62 -8.05 -14.66
CA ARG A 46 -3.31 -7.78 -15.94
C ARG A 46 -4.47 -8.75 -16.15
N LEU A 47 -5.43 -8.32 -16.93
CA LEU A 47 -6.60 -9.11 -17.34
C LEU A 47 -6.70 -9.18 -18.86
N PRO A 48 -7.42 -10.14 -19.44
CA PRO A 48 -7.70 -10.14 -20.87
C PRO A 48 -8.55 -8.92 -21.25
N ALA A 49 -8.18 -8.24 -22.33
CA ALA A 49 -8.93 -7.08 -22.82
C ALA A 49 -10.16 -7.47 -23.67
N ASP A 50 -10.22 -8.71 -24.12
CA ASP A 50 -11.35 -9.26 -24.87
C ASP A 50 -12.58 -9.38 -23.95
N PRO A 51 -13.73 -8.75 -24.28
CA PRO A 51 -14.90 -8.72 -23.39
C PRO A 51 -15.44 -10.08 -23.04
N SER A 52 -15.46 -11.04 -23.95
CA SER A 52 -15.96 -12.37 -23.72
C SER A 52 -15.08 -13.15 -22.73
N LYS A 53 -13.75 -13.04 -22.90
CA LYS A 53 -12.80 -13.63 -21.95
C LYS A 53 -12.89 -12.96 -20.57
N LEU A 54 -13.02 -11.62 -20.56
CA LEU A 54 -13.17 -10.86 -19.34
C LEU A 54 -14.44 -11.23 -18.58
N ALA A 55 -15.56 -11.39 -19.31
CA ALA A 55 -16.84 -11.88 -18.79
C ALA A 55 -16.70 -13.24 -18.11
N SER A 56 -15.98 -14.15 -18.76
CA SER A 56 -15.71 -15.48 -18.21
C SER A 56 -14.87 -15.44 -16.93
N VAL A 57 -13.85 -14.56 -16.87
CA VAL A 57 -12.99 -14.39 -15.69
C VAL A 57 -13.75 -13.77 -14.53
N LEU A 58 -14.49 -12.68 -14.79
CA LEU A 58 -15.19 -11.92 -13.75
C LEU A 58 -16.54 -12.54 -13.38
N ARG A 59 -17.06 -13.47 -14.18
CA ARG A 59 -18.41 -14.06 -14.05
C ARG A 59 -19.52 -13.01 -14.14
N PHE A 60 -19.36 -12.06 -15.04
CA PHE A 60 -20.33 -11.03 -15.37
C PHE A 60 -20.89 -11.26 -16.77
N ASP A 61 -22.01 -10.62 -17.08
CA ASP A 61 -22.56 -10.64 -18.42
C ASP A 61 -21.69 -9.82 -19.39
N GLU A 62 -21.44 -10.37 -20.58
CA GLU A 62 -20.60 -9.73 -21.59
C GLU A 62 -21.17 -8.38 -22.05
N SER A 63 -22.49 -8.29 -22.18
CA SER A 63 -23.14 -7.05 -22.60
C SER A 63 -23.02 -5.95 -21.57
N GLU A 64 -23.05 -6.27 -20.29
CA GLU A 64 -22.82 -5.33 -19.18
C GLU A 64 -21.37 -4.82 -19.18
N ILE A 65 -20.42 -5.72 -19.42
CA ILE A 65 -18.99 -5.35 -19.53
C ILE A 65 -18.78 -4.41 -20.69
N ILE A 66 -19.29 -4.73 -21.88
CA ILE A 66 -19.15 -3.87 -23.07
C ILE A 66 -19.74 -2.48 -22.80
N ALA A 67 -20.93 -2.41 -22.21
CA ALA A 67 -21.59 -1.15 -21.88
C ALA A 67 -20.82 -0.32 -20.85
N ALA A 68 -20.18 -0.97 -19.87
CA ALA A 68 -19.42 -0.30 -18.82
C ALA A 68 -18.01 0.10 -19.25
N MET A 69 -17.34 -0.68 -20.09
CA MET A 69 -15.97 -0.45 -20.55
C MET A 69 -15.75 0.91 -21.20
N GLN A 70 -16.74 1.44 -21.93
CA GLN A 70 -16.66 2.76 -22.57
C GLN A 70 -16.43 3.93 -21.59
N TRP A 71 -16.66 3.73 -20.30
CA TRP A 71 -16.46 4.72 -19.25
C TRP A 71 -15.09 4.65 -18.59
N LEU A 72 -14.30 3.63 -18.91
CA LEU A 72 -13.11 3.27 -18.16
C LEU A 72 -11.79 3.73 -18.78
N ASP A 73 -11.81 4.32 -19.97
CA ASP A 73 -10.61 4.67 -20.76
C ASP A 73 -9.58 5.51 -19.99
N THR A 74 -10.05 6.35 -19.06
CA THR A 74 -9.17 7.19 -18.23
C THR A 74 -8.44 6.40 -17.14
N PHE A 75 -8.99 5.27 -16.70
CA PHE A 75 -8.54 4.51 -15.54
C PHE A 75 -7.80 3.24 -15.89
N ILE A 76 -8.05 2.70 -17.07
CA ILE A 76 -7.46 1.46 -17.56
C ILE A 76 -6.71 1.71 -18.86
N ARG A 77 -5.73 0.86 -19.13
CA ARG A 77 -4.99 0.86 -20.40
C ARG A 77 -5.08 -0.51 -21.02
N ILE A 78 -5.41 -0.53 -22.31
CA ILE A 78 -5.40 -1.75 -23.11
C ILE A 78 -4.16 -1.73 -23.99
N LYS A 79 -3.32 -2.76 -23.90
CA LYS A 79 -2.13 -2.94 -24.70
C LYS A 79 -1.91 -4.42 -24.99
N ASP A 80 -1.63 -4.75 -26.25
CA ASP A 80 -1.29 -6.12 -26.69
C ASP A 80 -2.33 -7.17 -26.24
N GLY A 81 -3.61 -6.82 -26.24
CA GLY A 81 -4.71 -7.70 -25.83
C GLY A 81 -4.86 -7.86 -24.30
N TRP A 82 -4.13 -7.05 -23.52
CA TRP A 82 -4.21 -7.05 -22.07
C TRP A 82 -4.70 -5.71 -21.53
N LEU A 83 -5.49 -5.79 -20.49
CA LEU A 83 -5.99 -4.69 -19.68
C LEU A 83 -5.14 -4.54 -18.43
N THR A 84 -4.68 -3.33 -18.14
CA THR A 84 -3.91 -2.99 -16.93
C THR A 84 -4.46 -1.72 -16.31
N SER A 85 -4.14 -1.49 -15.04
CA SER A 85 -4.41 -0.23 -14.33
C SER A 85 -3.09 0.53 -14.11
N PRO A 86 -2.80 1.59 -14.89
CA PRO A 86 -1.54 2.30 -14.79
C PRO A 86 -1.26 2.84 -13.38
N GLU A 87 -2.27 3.39 -12.72
CA GLU A 87 -2.15 3.92 -11.37
C GLU A 87 -1.71 2.84 -10.36
N LEU A 88 -2.24 1.62 -10.48
CA LEU A 88 -1.84 0.51 -9.62
C LEU A 88 -0.43 0.00 -9.95
N ASP A 89 -0.04 0.03 -11.22
CA ASP A 89 1.31 -0.35 -11.64
C ASP A 89 2.34 0.65 -11.10
N ASP A 90 2.07 1.95 -11.20
CA ASP A 90 2.92 3.01 -10.64
C ASP A 90 3.01 2.89 -9.11
N TYR A 91 1.90 2.63 -8.44
CA TYR A 91 1.89 2.44 -6.98
C TYR A 91 2.69 1.20 -6.57
N ARG A 92 2.57 0.11 -7.32
CA ARG A 92 3.34 -1.12 -7.09
C ARG A 92 4.84 -0.89 -7.26
N GLN A 93 5.22 -0.14 -8.29
CA GLN A 93 6.61 0.27 -8.52
C GLN A 93 7.12 1.13 -7.35
N HIS A 94 6.35 2.12 -6.92
CA HIS A 94 6.69 2.95 -5.76
C HIS A 94 6.94 2.11 -4.49
N LEU A 95 6.09 1.12 -4.22
CA LEU A 95 6.28 0.22 -3.07
C LEU A 95 7.55 -0.64 -3.20
N ALA A 96 7.87 -1.10 -4.41
CA ALA A 96 9.08 -1.86 -4.68
C ALA A 96 10.33 -1.00 -4.44
N ASP A 97 10.34 0.24 -4.90
CA ASP A 97 11.44 1.18 -4.71
C ASP A 97 11.63 1.55 -3.23
N ARG A 98 10.56 1.78 -2.51
CA ARG A 98 10.61 1.98 -1.05
C ARG A 98 11.24 0.79 -0.32
N ARG A 99 10.85 -0.44 -0.65
CA ARG A 99 11.44 -1.66 -0.05
C ARG A 99 12.93 -1.75 -0.35
N LYS A 100 13.32 -1.47 -1.60
CA LYS A 100 14.72 -1.48 -2.03
C LYS A 100 15.54 -0.44 -1.25
N ALA A 101 15.01 0.76 -1.09
CA ALA A 101 15.65 1.84 -0.32
C ALA A 101 15.80 1.44 1.16
N GLN A 102 14.76 0.89 1.80
CA GLN A 102 14.81 0.41 3.17
C GLN A 102 15.82 -0.73 3.37
N SER A 103 15.84 -1.71 2.45
CA SER A 103 16.81 -2.82 2.48
C SER A 103 18.24 -2.31 2.38
N ASN A 104 18.50 -1.36 1.48
CA ASN A 104 19.83 -0.76 1.31
C ASN A 104 20.24 0.07 2.55
N GLY A 105 19.29 0.81 3.14
CA GLY A 105 19.52 1.54 4.39
C GLY A 105 19.87 0.60 5.55
N GLY A 106 19.14 -0.50 5.70
CA GLY A 106 19.41 -1.52 6.71
C GLY A 106 20.80 -2.16 6.53
N LYS A 107 21.20 -2.51 5.30
CA LYS A 107 22.53 -3.04 5.01
C LYS A 107 23.64 -2.06 5.35
N LYS A 108 23.49 -0.77 5.00
CA LYS A 108 24.45 0.28 5.33
C LYS A 108 24.55 0.51 6.85
N GLY A 109 23.41 0.50 7.55
CA GLY A 109 23.37 0.61 9.01
C GLY A 109 24.09 -0.56 9.70
N ALA A 110 23.81 -1.80 9.30
CA ALA A 110 24.46 -2.99 9.83
C ALA A 110 25.97 -2.99 9.57
N ALA A 111 26.40 -2.59 8.38
CA ALA A 111 27.83 -2.47 8.05
C ALA A 111 28.54 -1.44 8.94
N LYS A 112 27.90 -0.27 9.17
CA LYS A 112 28.45 0.77 10.06
C LYS A 112 28.56 0.30 11.52
N THR A 113 27.54 -0.41 12.01
CA THR A 113 27.54 -0.95 13.37
C THR A 113 28.60 -2.03 13.55
N ASN A 114 28.79 -2.91 12.57
CA ASN A 114 29.81 -3.96 12.63
C ASN A 114 31.22 -3.39 12.53
N ALA A 115 31.45 -2.37 11.70
CA ALA A 115 32.75 -1.66 11.65
C ALA A 115 33.08 -1.00 12.98
N GLY A 116 32.11 -0.37 13.66
CA GLY A 116 32.32 0.20 14.99
C GLY A 116 32.62 -0.84 16.06
N LYS A 117 32.01 -2.03 16.01
CA LYS A 117 32.31 -3.13 16.94
C LYS A 117 33.70 -3.72 16.74
N SER A 118 34.20 -3.75 15.52
CA SER A 118 35.56 -4.25 15.23
C SER A 118 36.68 -3.34 15.75
N GLN A 119 36.43 -2.03 15.85
CA GLN A 119 37.41 -1.09 16.44
C GLN A 119 37.45 -1.13 17.97
N VAL A 120 36.33 -1.45 18.63
CA VAL A 120 36.27 -1.50 20.11
C VAL A 120 36.88 -2.80 20.67
N ALA A 121 37.01 -3.86 19.88
CA ALA A 121 37.57 -5.14 20.32
C ALA A 121 39.09 -5.16 20.42
N CYS A 122 39.80 -4.11 19.93
CA CYS A 122 41.28 -4.04 19.97
C CYS A 122 41.86 -3.21 21.12
N GLU A 123 41.03 -2.50 21.92
CA GLU A 123 41.56 -1.53 22.90
C GLU A 123 41.15 -1.76 24.36
N SER A 124 40.52 -2.87 24.70
CA SER A 124 40.14 -3.12 26.11
C SER A 124 40.70 -4.38 26.73
N VAL A 125 42.03 -4.42 26.81
CA VAL A 125 42.68 -5.13 27.89
C VAL A 125 43.36 -4.06 28.75
N VAL A 126 42.94 -3.93 30.00
CA VAL A 126 43.38 -3.08 31.14
C VAL A 126 42.46 -1.87 31.40
N LYS A 127 41.47 -2.06 32.27
CA LYS A 127 41.32 -1.40 33.56
C LYS A 127 40.02 -1.82 34.23
N LEU A 128 40.14 -2.70 35.24
CA LEU A 128 39.16 -2.76 36.31
C LEU A 128 39.14 -1.41 37.03
N ASN A 129 38.02 -0.74 37.03
CA ASN A 129 37.64 0.16 38.11
C ASN A 129 36.13 0.23 38.25
N THR A 130 35.69 -0.07 39.44
CA THR A 130 34.38 0.08 40.06
C THR A 130 33.61 1.27 39.56
N VAL A 131 32.42 1.03 38.96
CA VAL A 131 31.47 2.12 38.67
C VAL A 131 30.15 1.77 39.38
N GLN A 132 29.71 2.72 40.21
CA GLN A 132 28.42 2.75 40.88
C GLN A 132 27.27 2.78 39.87
N PRO A 133 26.10 2.21 40.21
CA PRO A 133 24.94 2.26 39.32
C PRO A 133 24.33 3.66 39.30
N SER A 134 24.46 4.37 38.20
CA SER A 134 23.71 5.58 37.95
C SER A 134 22.33 5.24 37.38
N THR A 135 21.35 5.83 38.00
CA THR A 135 19.92 5.80 37.74
C THR A 135 19.62 6.01 36.25
N ILE A 136 18.99 5.01 35.62
CA ILE A 136 18.47 5.10 34.27
C ILE A 136 17.20 5.97 34.31
N GLN A 137 17.27 7.17 33.79
CA GLN A 137 16.07 7.94 33.45
C GLN A 137 15.42 7.30 32.22
N SER A 138 14.25 6.74 32.44
CA SER A 138 13.38 6.24 31.38
C SER A 138 12.84 7.43 30.57
N ASN A 139 13.35 7.61 29.37
CA ASN A 139 12.69 8.46 28.38
C ASN A 139 11.38 7.79 27.97
N SER A 140 10.28 8.40 28.37
CA SER A 140 8.93 8.04 27.94
C SER A 140 8.82 8.12 26.42
N VAL A 141 8.72 6.99 25.78
CA VAL A 141 8.26 6.88 24.39
C VAL A 141 6.81 7.33 24.38
N ILE A 142 6.55 8.47 23.76
CA ILE A 142 5.21 8.96 23.47
C ILE A 142 4.55 7.92 22.57
N ASN A 143 3.54 7.28 23.09
CA ASN A 143 2.75 6.27 22.40
C ASN A 143 1.70 7.01 21.53
N ASP A 144 1.97 7.14 20.22
CA ASP A 144 1.02 7.67 19.22
C ASP A 144 -0.21 6.76 18.98
N ARG A 145 -0.71 6.12 20.04
CA ARG A 145 -1.90 5.25 19.98
C ARG A 145 -3.20 5.91 20.46
N GLU A 146 -3.19 7.18 20.82
CA GLU A 146 -4.40 7.87 21.34
C GLU A 146 -5.26 8.58 20.28
N TYR A 147 -5.04 8.36 18.97
CA TYR A 147 -5.80 9.10 17.94
C TYR A 147 -6.90 8.28 17.21
N ILE A 148 -7.26 7.10 17.67
CA ILE A 148 -8.27 6.27 16.97
C ILE A 148 -9.43 5.84 17.89
N ASP A 149 -9.72 6.58 18.93
CA ASP A 149 -10.93 6.28 19.75
C ASP A 149 -11.82 7.52 19.94
N ARG A 150 -12.08 8.24 18.84
CA ARG A 150 -13.30 9.07 18.76
C ARG A 150 -14.38 8.24 18.09
N SER A 151 -15.15 7.70 18.95
CA SER A 151 -16.23 6.79 18.83
C SER A 151 -17.19 7.12 17.70
N TRP A 152 -17.53 6.07 16.96
CA TRP A 152 -18.67 6.00 16.06
C TRP A 152 -20.02 6.21 16.78
N ASP A 153 -20.01 6.44 18.07
CA ASP A 153 -21.20 6.65 18.93
C ASP A 153 -21.74 8.07 18.85
N ASP A 154 -20.92 9.05 18.41
CA ASP A 154 -21.38 10.45 18.26
C ASP A 154 -22.26 10.68 17.02
N PHE A 155 -22.25 9.76 16.04
CA PHE A 155 -23.09 9.88 14.83
C PHE A 155 -24.49 9.26 14.99
N ARG A 156 -24.78 8.63 16.11
CA ARG A 156 -26.06 7.92 16.32
C ARG A 156 -27.14 8.76 16.95
N ASN A 157 -26.83 9.96 17.43
CA ASN A 157 -27.74 10.81 18.20
C ASN A 157 -28.28 12.07 17.48
N GLU A 158 -28.02 12.23 16.17
CA GLU A 158 -28.52 13.38 15.42
C GLU A 158 -29.72 13.11 14.46
N SER A 159 -30.41 12.00 14.60
CA SER A 159 -31.54 11.65 13.72
C SER A 159 -32.87 11.43 14.45
N ASP A 160 -33.15 12.14 15.56
CA ASP A 160 -34.46 12.18 16.16
C ASP A 160 -34.76 13.64 16.65
N ASP A 161 -35.12 14.52 15.67
CA ASP A 161 -36.01 15.69 15.86
C ASP A 161 -36.63 16.06 14.53
#